data_235522ba98f0007d4cff0bef9ce8e708
#
_entry.id   235522ba98f0007d4cff0bef9ce8e708
#
_cell.length_a   1.000
_cell.length_b   1.000
_cell.length_c   1.000
_cell.angle_alpha   90.00
_cell.angle_beta   90.00
_cell.angle_gamma   90.00
#
_symmetry.space_group_name_H-M   'P 1'
#
loop_
_entity.id
_entity.type
_entity.pdbx_description
1 polymer ?
#
loop_
_entity_poly.entity_id
_entity_poly.type
_entity_poly.pdbx_seq_one_letter_code
_entity_poly.pdbx_strand_id
1 'polypeptide(L)'
;MKVTFNKLLSSYVTTVVLLLIYAVALAAATFIEKYYGTPTAKTMVYYSPLFFLLQLLLVINFLAIVIKRSYLKSRKWGMLTVHFAFIIILLGALISFLFSEEGILHLREGETSNQIAVRTSNDRTGIHILPFSVELKKFTLTRYPGSSSPSSYESEVIVHVDGKSRPERIFMNNVLDVKGYRFFQASYDPDEQGTILSVNRDVAGRNITYTGYLLLVIGLLLCFTGKNSRFMHLSRRLKELHNAGNIIACLLMMILAFPVNSQANDGRRETRDGRWEIVQKYMVNPGHAEVFGSLPMQSNSGRVMPINTFSSQVLRKLHKSEKISGLNSDQFLISLLIMPDIWMQIPFITVSNPELTSYYNLSAKQCAYIQFFDNGHYKLQEKLEEAYNKMPNQRTRFDKDLMKLDEQINIFHQLINRQMLNLFPLENDPNHKWYAPGDDLSAFAGKDSMFVSRIMDWYLEEVQESLRSNDWTKADEVAGMINTYQQAKNKTLDISPKKIQSELKYNRMDVFRACKIGYLVLGGLLLIFTFIAQFQFREKRWTKTLIWILGILVLIVFHYHMYGMGMRWYIGGYAPWSNSYETMVYVAWATVLAR
;
A
#
# COMPACT_ATOMS: atom_id res chain seq x y z
N MET A 1 -44.46 -19.92 23.61
CA MET A 1 -43.05 -20.02 23.20
C MET A 1 -42.85 -20.08 21.69
N LYS A 2 -43.52 -20.93 20.88
CA LYS A 2 -43.39 -21.00 19.41
C LYS A 2 -43.71 -19.69 18.66
N VAL A 3 -44.72 -18.94 19.09
CA VAL A 3 -45.14 -17.68 18.44
C VAL A 3 -44.09 -16.55 18.64
N THR A 4 -43.45 -16.53 19.82
CA THR A 4 -42.41 -15.54 20.16
C THR A 4 -41.12 -15.82 19.39
N PHE A 5 -40.74 -17.10 19.26
CA PHE A 5 -39.55 -17.52 18.52
C PHE A 5 -39.66 -17.22 17.01
N ASN A 6 -40.81 -17.49 16.38
CA ASN A 6 -41.05 -17.12 14.97
C ASN A 6 -41.07 -15.60 14.74
N LYS A 7 -41.51 -14.81 15.71
CA LYS A 7 -41.46 -13.34 15.64
C LYS A 7 -40.01 -12.83 15.70
N LEU A 8 -39.17 -13.43 16.56
CA LEU A 8 -37.77 -13.09 16.70
C LEU A 8 -36.97 -13.41 15.43
N LEU A 9 -37.08 -14.65 14.93
CA LEU A 9 -36.35 -15.13 13.75
C LEU A 9 -36.65 -14.32 12.47
N SER A 10 -37.85 -13.77 12.33
CA SER A 10 -38.25 -13.00 11.15
C SER A 10 -38.27 -11.47 11.38
N SER A 11 -37.48 -10.99 12.33
CA SER A 11 -37.35 -9.58 12.68
C SER A 11 -36.15 -8.93 11.98
N TYR A 12 -36.31 -7.72 11.43
CA TYR A 12 -35.19 -6.90 10.94
C TYR A 12 -34.20 -6.51 12.03
N VAL A 13 -34.67 -6.37 13.27
CA VAL A 13 -33.79 -6.10 14.41
C VAL A 13 -32.81 -7.27 14.59
N THR A 14 -33.30 -8.49 14.52
CA THR A 14 -32.46 -9.69 14.58
C THR A 14 -31.45 -9.72 13.42
N THR A 15 -31.86 -9.35 12.20
CA THR A 15 -30.96 -9.23 11.05
C THR A 15 -29.83 -8.26 11.34
N VAL A 16 -30.17 -7.07 11.82
CA VAL A 16 -29.17 -6.02 12.13
C VAL A 16 -28.20 -6.49 13.21
N VAL A 17 -28.71 -7.11 14.28
CA VAL A 17 -27.86 -7.63 15.36
C VAL A 17 -26.92 -8.73 14.86
N LEU A 18 -27.43 -9.70 14.08
CA LEU A 18 -26.59 -10.77 13.51
C LEU A 18 -25.54 -10.22 12.55
N LEU A 19 -25.89 -9.25 11.70
CA LEU A 19 -24.96 -8.59 10.80
C LEU A 19 -23.90 -7.77 11.56
N LEU A 20 -24.25 -7.11 12.65
CA LEU A 20 -23.29 -6.43 13.52
C LEU A 20 -22.32 -7.41 14.17
N ILE A 21 -22.82 -8.52 14.71
CA ILE A 21 -21.96 -9.59 15.27
C ILE A 21 -21.04 -10.15 14.18
N TYR A 22 -21.56 -10.36 12.97
CA TYR A 22 -20.79 -10.83 11.81
C TYR A 22 -19.68 -9.83 11.44
N ALA A 23 -20.01 -8.53 11.38
CA ALA A 23 -19.04 -7.48 11.11
C ALA A 23 -17.95 -7.39 12.20
N VAL A 24 -18.33 -7.52 13.48
CA VAL A 24 -17.38 -7.55 14.59
C VAL A 24 -16.47 -8.78 14.51
N ALA A 25 -17.02 -9.96 14.17
CA ALA A 25 -16.22 -11.17 13.98
C ALA A 25 -15.20 -11.02 12.84
N LEU A 26 -15.59 -10.43 11.71
CA LEU A 26 -14.68 -10.15 10.59
C LEU A 26 -13.61 -9.11 10.97
N ALA A 27 -13.99 -8.06 11.70
CA ALA A 27 -13.04 -7.08 12.22
C ALA A 27 -12.03 -7.74 13.17
N ALA A 28 -12.49 -8.58 14.11
CA ALA A 28 -11.62 -9.34 15.01
C ALA A 28 -10.66 -10.25 14.24
N ALA A 29 -11.16 -10.95 13.20
CA ALA A 29 -10.33 -11.79 12.33
C ALA A 29 -9.22 -10.99 11.66
N THR A 30 -9.52 -9.78 11.17
CA THR A 30 -8.53 -8.88 10.54
C THR A 30 -7.45 -8.45 11.53
N PHE A 31 -7.80 -8.17 12.79
CA PHE A 31 -6.81 -7.88 13.83
C PHE A 31 -5.97 -9.11 14.18
N ILE A 32 -6.60 -10.28 14.33
CA ILE A 32 -5.88 -11.54 14.59
C ILE A 32 -4.91 -11.83 13.44
N GLU A 33 -5.35 -11.68 12.19
CA GLU A 33 -4.49 -11.87 11.01
C GLU A 33 -3.29 -10.91 11.02
N LYS A 34 -3.51 -9.66 11.38
CA LYS A 34 -2.45 -8.64 11.46
C LYS A 34 -1.38 -9.00 12.49
N TYR A 35 -1.77 -9.55 13.65
CA TYR A 35 -0.85 -9.81 14.76
C TYR A 35 -0.28 -11.23 14.74
N TYR A 36 -1.05 -12.22 14.32
CA TYR A 36 -0.73 -13.65 14.44
C TYR A 36 -0.69 -14.39 13.10
N GLY A 37 -0.94 -13.70 11.98
CA GLY A 37 -0.91 -14.26 10.63
C GLY A 37 -2.22 -14.92 10.18
N THR A 38 -2.32 -15.15 8.86
CA THR A 38 -3.50 -15.69 8.19
C THR A 38 -3.92 -17.09 8.68
N PRO A 39 -2.99 -18.04 8.95
CA PRO A 39 -3.39 -19.36 9.43
C PRO A 39 -4.13 -19.30 10.77
N THR A 40 -3.67 -18.45 11.69
CA THR A 40 -4.30 -18.28 13.01
C THR A 40 -5.70 -17.66 12.88
N ALA A 41 -5.86 -16.65 12.02
CA ALA A 41 -7.18 -16.06 11.76
C ALA A 41 -8.14 -17.08 11.11
N LYS A 42 -7.66 -17.93 10.19
CA LYS A 42 -8.47 -19.01 9.60
C LYS A 42 -8.97 -19.98 10.68
N THR A 43 -8.10 -20.48 11.53
CA THR A 43 -8.46 -21.47 12.56
C THR A 43 -9.30 -20.90 13.69
N MET A 44 -8.97 -19.70 14.20
CA MET A 44 -9.66 -19.12 15.35
C MET A 44 -11.03 -18.51 15.02
N VAL A 45 -11.19 -17.94 13.83
CA VAL A 45 -12.41 -17.22 13.45
C VAL A 45 -13.13 -17.89 12.29
N TYR A 46 -12.54 -17.91 11.09
CA TYR A 46 -13.26 -18.32 9.88
C TYR A 46 -13.72 -19.76 9.88
N TYR A 47 -12.98 -20.69 10.49
CA TYR A 47 -13.28 -22.11 10.59
C TYR A 47 -13.86 -22.49 11.95
N SER A 48 -14.18 -21.51 12.80
CA SER A 48 -14.76 -21.79 14.12
C SER A 48 -16.22 -22.23 14.01
N PRO A 49 -16.67 -23.19 14.83
CA PRO A 49 -18.07 -23.61 14.87
C PRO A 49 -19.05 -22.46 15.15
N LEU A 50 -18.62 -21.47 15.94
CA LEU A 50 -19.42 -20.28 16.26
C LEU A 50 -19.67 -19.41 15.03
N PHE A 51 -18.67 -19.28 14.16
CA PHE A 51 -18.80 -18.51 12.92
C PHE A 51 -19.74 -19.20 11.92
N PHE A 52 -19.67 -20.52 11.80
CA PHE A 52 -20.63 -21.31 11.02
C PHE A 52 -22.06 -21.21 11.58
N LEU A 53 -22.21 -21.29 12.89
CA LEU A 53 -23.53 -21.09 13.54
C LEU A 53 -24.10 -19.71 13.24
N LEU A 54 -23.28 -18.67 13.29
CA LEU A 54 -23.68 -17.31 12.96
C LEU A 54 -24.15 -17.18 11.50
N GLN A 55 -23.41 -17.79 10.55
CA GLN A 55 -23.82 -17.85 9.15
C GLN A 55 -25.12 -18.60 8.95
N LEU A 56 -25.31 -19.73 9.61
CA LEU A 56 -26.54 -20.49 9.56
C LEU A 56 -27.73 -19.68 10.11
N LEU A 57 -27.56 -18.98 11.21
CA LEU A 57 -28.59 -18.11 11.78
C LEU A 57 -28.96 -16.96 10.81
N LEU A 58 -27.99 -16.40 10.09
CA LEU A 58 -28.23 -15.40 9.05
C LEU A 58 -29.08 -15.97 7.91
N VAL A 59 -28.74 -17.16 7.41
CA VAL A 59 -29.52 -17.85 6.34
C VAL A 59 -30.96 -18.09 6.80
N ILE A 60 -31.15 -18.62 8.02
CA ILE A 60 -32.47 -18.88 8.58
C ILE A 60 -33.27 -17.57 8.70
N ASN A 61 -32.64 -16.51 9.20
CA ASN A 61 -33.28 -15.19 9.35
C ASN A 61 -33.68 -14.61 7.97
N PHE A 62 -32.80 -14.67 6.97
CA PHE A 62 -33.11 -14.17 5.61
C PHE A 62 -34.30 -14.94 4.98
N LEU A 63 -34.31 -16.26 5.08
CA LEU A 63 -35.43 -17.08 4.62
C LEU A 63 -36.73 -16.76 5.35
N ALA A 64 -36.67 -16.64 6.68
CA ALA A 64 -37.84 -16.30 7.50
C ALA A 64 -38.42 -14.93 7.14
N ILE A 65 -37.60 -13.94 6.83
CA ILE A 65 -38.03 -12.60 6.38
C ILE A 65 -38.68 -12.69 5.02
N VAL A 66 -38.07 -13.38 4.05
CA VAL A 66 -38.61 -13.56 2.68
C VAL A 66 -40.01 -14.18 2.73
N ILE A 67 -40.19 -15.25 3.53
CA ILE A 67 -41.46 -15.94 3.70
C ILE A 67 -42.50 -15.05 4.38
N LYS A 68 -42.17 -14.50 5.56
CA LYS A 68 -43.10 -13.69 6.36
C LYS A 68 -43.57 -12.43 5.63
N ARG A 69 -42.67 -11.77 4.90
CA ARG A 69 -42.97 -10.55 4.15
C ARG A 69 -43.58 -10.83 2.77
N SER A 70 -43.69 -12.09 2.39
CA SER A 70 -44.26 -12.52 1.12
C SER A 70 -43.72 -11.73 -0.08
N TYR A 71 -42.40 -11.54 -0.16
CA TYR A 71 -41.77 -10.71 -1.20
C TYR A 71 -42.12 -11.19 -2.61
N LEU A 72 -42.30 -12.50 -2.79
CA LEU A 72 -42.73 -13.08 -4.06
C LEU A 72 -44.14 -12.62 -4.44
N LYS A 73 -45.12 -12.75 -3.50
CA LYS A 73 -46.52 -12.34 -3.75
C LYS A 73 -46.63 -10.81 -3.91
N SER A 74 -45.86 -10.04 -3.16
CA SER A 74 -45.86 -8.58 -3.23
C SER A 74 -45.01 -8.01 -4.38
N ARG A 75 -44.46 -8.86 -5.26
CA ARG A 75 -43.61 -8.51 -6.42
C ARG A 75 -42.46 -7.55 -6.07
N LYS A 76 -41.85 -7.71 -4.87
CA LYS A 76 -40.68 -6.94 -4.43
C LYS A 76 -39.40 -7.62 -4.91
N TRP A 77 -39.23 -7.71 -6.23
CA TRP A 77 -38.17 -8.47 -6.88
C TRP A 77 -36.78 -8.08 -6.41
N GLY A 78 -36.47 -6.77 -6.28
CA GLY A 78 -35.16 -6.32 -5.81
C GLY A 78 -34.81 -6.85 -4.43
N MET A 79 -35.73 -6.72 -3.46
CA MET A 79 -35.53 -7.24 -2.10
C MET A 79 -35.39 -8.76 -2.06
N LEU A 80 -36.20 -9.46 -2.85
CA LEU A 80 -36.13 -10.91 -2.99
C LEU A 80 -34.77 -11.35 -3.51
N THR A 81 -34.32 -10.75 -4.61
CA THR A 81 -33.04 -11.10 -5.25
C THR A 81 -31.85 -10.82 -4.33
N VAL A 82 -31.84 -9.69 -3.59
CA VAL A 82 -30.78 -9.39 -2.62
C VAL A 82 -30.67 -10.45 -1.51
N HIS A 83 -31.83 -10.86 -0.92
CA HIS A 83 -31.80 -11.88 0.14
C HIS A 83 -31.34 -13.25 -0.38
N PHE A 84 -31.79 -13.65 -1.57
CA PHE A 84 -31.32 -14.88 -2.21
C PHE A 84 -29.84 -14.82 -2.59
N ALA A 85 -29.37 -13.67 -3.07
CA ALA A 85 -27.96 -13.46 -3.38
C ALA A 85 -27.06 -13.72 -2.16
N PHE A 86 -27.40 -13.16 -0.99
CA PHE A 86 -26.65 -13.43 0.24
C PHE A 86 -26.67 -14.90 0.63
N ILE A 87 -27.82 -15.58 0.51
CA ILE A 87 -27.90 -17.03 0.80
C ILE A 87 -26.99 -17.82 -0.14
N ILE A 88 -26.98 -17.50 -1.44
CA ILE A 88 -26.13 -18.15 -2.43
C ILE A 88 -24.65 -17.88 -2.15
N ILE A 89 -24.28 -16.67 -1.76
CA ILE A 89 -22.89 -16.32 -1.37
C ILE A 89 -22.46 -17.16 -0.17
N LEU A 90 -23.27 -17.25 0.88
CA LEU A 90 -22.96 -18.05 2.07
C LEU A 90 -22.91 -19.55 1.76
N LEU A 91 -23.76 -20.04 0.87
CA LEU A 91 -23.72 -21.42 0.37
C LEU A 91 -22.42 -21.68 -0.42
N GLY A 92 -22.02 -20.74 -1.29
CA GLY A 92 -20.76 -20.83 -2.02
C GLY A 92 -19.56 -20.87 -1.06
N ALA A 93 -19.55 -20.04 -0.03
CA ALA A 93 -18.50 -20.05 0.99
C ALA A 93 -18.44 -21.38 1.76
N LEU A 94 -19.58 -21.97 2.08
CA LEU A 94 -19.65 -23.29 2.72
C LEU A 94 -19.10 -24.39 1.80
N ILE A 95 -19.44 -24.36 0.51
CA ILE A 95 -18.95 -25.33 -0.48
C ILE A 95 -17.44 -25.17 -0.67
N SER A 96 -16.92 -23.94 -0.74
CA SER A 96 -15.47 -23.68 -0.74
C SER A 96 -14.80 -24.29 0.49
N PHE A 97 -15.34 -24.03 1.69
CA PHE A 97 -14.78 -24.59 2.92
C PHE A 97 -14.72 -26.13 2.92
N LEU A 98 -15.76 -26.80 2.41
CA LEU A 98 -15.86 -28.26 2.42
C LEU A 98 -15.06 -28.96 1.33
N PHE A 99 -14.89 -28.33 0.16
CA PHE A 99 -14.41 -28.98 -1.06
C PHE A 99 -13.23 -28.29 -1.74
N SER A 100 -12.74 -27.15 -1.24
CA SER A 100 -11.55 -26.53 -1.81
C SER A 100 -10.27 -27.26 -1.37
N GLU A 101 -9.34 -27.34 -2.28
CA GLU A 101 -8.00 -27.88 -2.08
C GLU A 101 -6.98 -26.78 -2.33
N GLU A 102 -6.13 -26.48 -1.34
CA GLU A 102 -5.06 -25.49 -1.45
C GLU A 102 -3.71 -26.18 -1.26
N GLY A 103 -2.74 -25.90 -2.13
CA GLY A 103 -1.41 -26.48 -2.03
C GLY A 103 -0.34 -25.62 -2.71
N ILE A 104 0.88 -26.13 -2.65
CA ILE A 104 2.05 -25.53 -3.27
C ILE A 104 2.68 -26.58 -4.19
N LEU A 105 3.00 -26.17 -5.43
CA LEU A 105 3.79 -26.94 -6.37
C LEU A 105 5.14 -26.22 -6.54
N HIS A 106 6.22 -26.91 -6.18
CA HIS A 106 7.58 -26.48 -6.43
C HIS A 106 8.15 -27.27 -7.59
N LEU A 107 8.75 -26.59 -8.56
CA LEU A 107 9.35 -27.20 -9.75
C LEU A 107 10.67 -26.50 -10.06
N ARG A 108 11.68 -27.30 -10.41
CA ARG A 108 12.92 -26.83 -11.00
C ARG A 108 12.89 -26.97 -12.53
N GLU A 109 13.75 -26.20 -13.23
CA GLU A 109 13.83 -26.32 -14.71
C GLU A 109 14.15 -27.76 -15.15
N GLY A 110 13.36 -28.27 -16.08
CA GLY A 110 13.40 -29.64 -16.54
C GLY A 110 12.69 -30.67 -15.65
N GLU A 111 12.17 -30.26 -14.49
CA GLU A 111 11.44 -31.14 -13.59
C GLU A 111 9.96 -31.24 -13.98
N THR A 112 9.44 -32.48 -13.92
CA THR A 112 8.01 -32.76 -14.11
C THR A 112 7.43 -33.32 -12.83
N SER A 113 6.36 -32.71 -12.31
CA SER A 113 5.67 -33.20 -11.13
C SER A 113 4.15 -33.17 -11.29
N ASN A 114 3.50 -34.13 -10.63
CA ASN A 114 2.06 -34.16 -10.43
C ASN A 114 1.69 -34.12 -8.94
N GLN A 115 2.62 -33.77 -8.07
CA GLN A 115 2.45 -33.76 -6.62
C GLN A 115 2.43 -32.32 -6.09
N ILE A 116 1.40 -31.98 -5.34
CA ILE A 116 1.32 -30.73 -4.61
C ILE A 116 1.43 -30.99 -3.11
N ALA A 117 2.19 -30.14 -2.43
CA ALA A 117 2.25 -30.13 -0.97
C ALA A 117 1.01 -29.40 -0.42
N VAL A 118 0.11 -30.14 0.22
CA VAL A 118 -1.09 -29.60 0.87
C VAL A 118 -0.85 -29.50 2.36
N ARG A 119 -1.19 -28.37 2.97
CA ARG A 119 -1.09 -28.20 4.41
C ARG A 119 -2.36 -28.66 5.10
N THR A 120 -2.27 -29.72 5.87
CA THR A 120 -3.37 -30.24 6.68
C THR A 120 -3.49 -29.46 8.00
N SER A 121 -4.69 -29.41 8.59
CA SER A 121 -5.02 -28.69 9.84
C SER A 121 -4.14 -29.06 11.06
N ASN A 122 -3.41 -30.17 11.00
CA ASN A 122 -2.51 -30.64 12.07
C ASN A 122 -1.02 -30.32 11.81
N ASP A 123 -0.72 -29.30 11.01
CA ASP A 123 0.64 -28.88 10.65
C ASP A 123 1.49 -29.97 9.92
N ARG A 124 0.84 -31.04 9.47
CA ARG A 124 1.46 -32.07 8.65
C ARG A 124 1.31 -31.72 7.18
N THR A 125 2.42 -31.71 6.46
CA THR A 125 2.40 -31.57 5.01
C THR A 125 1.94 -32.89 4.41
N GLY A 126 0.74 -32.87 3.79
CA GLY A 126 0.24 -33.99 2.98
C GLY A 126 0.67 -33.80 1.52
N ILE A 127 0.83 -34.91 0.80
CA ILE A 127 1.04 -34.87 -0.65
C ILE A 127 -0.30 -35.20 -1.31
N HIS A 128 -0.76 -34.33 -2.20
CA HIS A 128 -1.94 -34.60 -3.06
C HIS A 128 -1.48 -34.80 -4.51
N ILE A 129 -1.97 -35.84 -5.16
CA ILE A 129 -1.60 -36.21 -6.53
C ILE A 129 -2.60 -35.57 -7.51
N LEU A 130 -2.08 -34.76 -8.43
CA LEU A 130 -2.87 -34.15 -9.50
C LEU A 130 -3.20 -35.18 -10.60
N PRO A 131 -4.38 -35.07 -11.26
CA PRO A 131 -4.76 -35.92 -12.38
C PRO A 131 -4.09 -35.50 -13.72
N PHE A 132 -2.96 -34.82 -13.66
CA PHE A 132 -2.10 -34.37 -14.76
C PHE A 132 -0.73 -34.03 -14.19
N SER A 133 0.28 -33.83 -15.05
CA SER A 133 1.59 -33.36 -14.62
C SER A 133 1.94 -32.04 -15.26
N VAL A 134 2.78 -31.28 -14.56
CA VAL A 134 3.30 -29.99 -15.00
C VAL A 134 4.82 -30.07 -15.01
N GLU A 135 5.42 -29.75 -16.14
CA GLU A 135 6.85 -29.66 -16.36
C GLU A 135 7.26 -28.19 -16.45
N LEU A 136 8.27 -27.78 -15.69
CA LEU A 136 8.86 -26.45 -15.85
C LEU A 136 9.90 -26.49 -16.95
N LYS A 137 9.61 -25.86 -18.09
CA LYS A 137 10.55 -25.76 -19.20
C LYS A 137 11.62 -24.70 -18.96
N LYS A 138 11.18 -23.51 -18.51
CA LYS A 138 12.06 -22.37 -18.26
C LYS A 138 11.43 -21.44 -17.22
N PHE A 139 12.26 -20.92 -16.33
CA PHE A 139 11.92 -19.80 -15.47
C PHE A 139 12.64 -18.54 -15.96
N THR A 140 11.93 -17.42 -16.03
CA THR A 140 12.52 -16.16 -16.48
C THR A 140 12.23 -15.07 -15.47
N LEU A 141 13.31 -14.50 -14.90
CA LEU A 141 13.25 -13.35 -14.02
C LEU A 141 13.66 -12.09 -14.79
N THR A 142 12.73 -11.15 -14.91
CA THR A 142 13.03 -9.83 -15.48
C THR A 142 13.27 -8.85 -14.34
N ARG A 143 14.34 -8.09 -14.41
CA ARG A 143 14.67 -7.06 -13.41
C ARG A 143 14.38 -5.67 -13.95
N TYR A 144 14.19 -4.72 -13.05
CA TYR A 144 14.17 -3.31 -13.45
C TYR A 144 15.55 -2.90 -13.97
N PRO A 145 15.62 -2.05 -15.00
CA PRO A 145 16.88 -1.56 -15.53
C PRO A 145 17.78 -0.99 -14.42
N GLY A 146 19.03 -1.42 -14.36
CA GLY A 146 19.99 -0.98 -13.35
C GLY A 146 19.74 -1.46 -11.93
N SER A 147 18.87 -2.44 -11.72
CA SER A 147 18.49 -2.93 -10.40
C SER A 147 18.59 -4.45 -10.30
N SER A 148 18.90 -4.96 -9.10
CA SER A 148 18.73 -6.37 -8.77
C SER A 148 17.28 -6.74 -8.43
N SER A 149 16.38 -5.74 -8.28
CA SER A 149 15.00 -5.97 -7.90
C SER A 149 14.19 -6.58 -9.04
N PRO A 150 13.40 -7.66 -8.80
CA PRO A 150 12.56 -8.26 -9.82
C PRO A 150 11.44 -7.31 -10.24
N SER A 151 11.28 -7.11 -11.54
CA SER A 151 10.14 -6.40 -12.13
C SER A 151 9.01 -7.35 -12.48
N SER A 152 9.34 -8.53 -13.00
CA SER A 152 8.40 -9.62 -13.24
C SER A 152 9.12 -10.95 -13.25
N TYR A 153 8.40 -12.01 -13.00
CA TYR A 153 8.87 -13.38 -13.14
C TYR A 153 7.79 -14.24 -13.80
N GLU A 154 8.25 -15.18 -14.61
CA GLU A 154 7.42 -15.98 -15.48
C GLU A 154 7.93 -17.42 -15.52
N SER A 155 7.00 -18.36 -15.51
CA SER A 155 7.25 -19.79 -15.67
C SER A 155 6.65 -20.26 -17.00
N GLU A 156 7.48 -20.70 -17.93
CA GLU A 156 7.07 -21.43 -19.11
C GLU A 156 6.93 -22.92 -18.73
N VAL A 157 5.72 -23.42 -18.80
CA VAL A 157 5.41 -24.80 -18.38
C VAL A 157 4.82 -25.61 -19.53
N ILE A 158 5.03 -26.93 -19.48
CA ILE A 158 4.32 -27.88 -20.34
C ILE A 158 3.36 -28.67 -19.45
N VAL A 159 2.09 -28.64 -19.79
CA VAL A 159 1.04 -29.38 -19.07
C VAL A 159 0.73 -30.64 -19.85
N HIS A 160 0.89 -31.81 -19.18
CA HIS A 160 0.60 -33.10 -19.73
C HIS A 160 -0.75 -33.62 -19.22
N VAL A 161 -1.78 -33.57 -20.07
CA VAL A 161 -3.16 -33.93 -19.73
C VAL A 161 -3.70 -34.90 -20.75
N ASP A 162 -4.23 -36.05 -20.32
CA ASP A 162 -4.89 -37.04 -21.16
C ASP A 162 -4.06 -37.42 -22.42
N GLY A 163 -2.74 -37.60 -22.23
CA GLY A 163 -1.80 -37.97 -23.31
C GLY A 163 -1.43 -36.81 -24.27
N LYS A 164 -1.91 -35.61 -24.02
CA LYS A 164 -1.57 -34.41 -24.80
C LYS A 164 -0.67 -33.46 -23.99
N SER A 165 0.32 -32.88 -24.64
CA SER A 165 1.21 -31.88 -24.07
C SER A 165 0.87 -30.50 -24.61
N ARG A 166 0.69 -29.53 -23.70
CA ARG A 166 0.31 -28.16 -24.05
C ARG A 166 1.28 -27.18 -23.38
N PRO A 167 1.98 -26.31 -24.16
CA PRO A 167 2.80 -25.26 -23.58
C PRO A 167 1.91 -24.15 -23.04
N GLU A 168 2.24 -23.63 -21.85
CA GLU A 168 1.52 -22.57 -21.16
C GLU A 168 2.51 -21.64 -20.45
N ARG A 169 2.04 -20.45 -20.07
CA ARG A 169 2.85 -19.44 -19.39
C ARG A 169 2.14 -18.95 -18.14
N ILE A 170 2.83 -18.99 -17.02
CA ILE A 170 2.32 -18.49 -15.73
C ILE A 170 3.17 -17.29 -15.32
N PHE A 171 2.55 -16.12 -15.17
CA PHE A 171 3.22 -14.90 -14.74
C PHE A 171 2.27 -14.03 -13.91
N MET A 172 2.72 -12.88 -13.44
CA MET A 172 1.88 -11.98 -12.63
C MET A 172 0.57 -11.65 -13.35
N ASN A 173 -0.56 -11.92 -12.69
CA ASN A 173 -1.93 -11.74 -13.19
C ASN A 173 -2.32 -12.65 -14.38
N ASN A 174 -1.49 -13.61 -14.77
CA ASN A 174 -1.84 -14.64 -15.75
C ASN A 174 -1.74 -16.02 -15.10
N VAL A 175 -2.88 -16.63 -14.84
CA VAL A 175 -2.99 -17.89 -14.13
C VAL A 175 -3.20 -19.05 -15.10
N LEU A 176 -2.75 -20.26 -14.74
CA LEU A 176 -3.01 -21.47 -15.49
C LEU A 176 -4.21 -22.20 -14.86
N ASP A 177 -5.24 -22.45 -15.66
CA ASP A 177 -6.41 -23.26 -15.27
C ASP A 177 -6.38 -24.63 -15.97
N VAL A 178 -6.29 -25.72 -15.19
CA VAL A 178 -6.28 -27.11 -15.71
C VAL A 178 -7.15 -28.01 -14.85
N LYS A 179 -8.15 -28.67 -15.47
CA LYS A 179 -9.09 -29.60 -14.77
C LYS A 179 -9.65 -29.04 -13.45
N GLY A 180 -9.83 -27.69 -13.36
CA GLY A 180 -10.36 -27.02 -12.19
C GLY A 180 -9.32 -26.61 -11.15
N TYR A 181 -8.07 -27.01 -11.34
CA TYR A 181 -6.93 -26.48 -10.56
C TYR A 181 -6.44 -25.20 -11.19
N ARG A 182 -6.21 -24.19 -10.36
CA ARG A 182 -5.69 -22.87 -10.73
C ARG A 182 -4.33 -22.66 -10.11
N PHE A 183 -3.34 -22.36 -10.95
CA PHE A 183 -1.96 -22.14 -10.57
C PHE A 183 -1.65 -20.65 -10.65
N PHE A 184 -1.06 -20.14 -9.57
CA PHE A 184 -0.61 -18.75 -9.46
C PHE A 184 0.89 -18.73 -9.25
N GLN A 185 1.57 -17.82 -9.90
CA GLN A 185 2.97 -17.55 -9.63
C GLN A 185 3.11 -16.94 -8.23
N ALA A 186 3.68 -17.69 -7.27
CA ALA A 186 3.80 -17.27 -5.88
C ALA A 186 5.20 -16.77 -5.52
N SER A 187 6.24 -17.52 -5.90
CA SER A 187 7.65 -17.21 -5.60
C SER A 187 8.56 -17.96 -6.57
N TYR A 188 9.85 -17.88 -6.34
CA TYR A 188 10.89 -18.58 -7.11
C TYR A 188 12.08 -18.94 -6.20
N ASP A 189 12.95 -19.80 -6.68
CA ASP A 189 14.15 -20.22 -5.95
C ASP A 189 15.23 -19.13 -5.98
N PRO A 190 16.06 -18.99 -4.93
CA PRO A 190 17.11 -17.99 -4.87
C PRO A 190 18.14 -18.08 -6.01
N ASP A 191 18.34 -19.27 -6.58
CA ASP A 191 19.23 -19.52 -7.72
C ASP A 191 18.57 -19.27 -9.09
N GLU A 192 17.29 -18.82 -9.09
CA GLU A 192 16.50 -18.47 -10.29
C GLU A 192 16.27 -19.65 -11.27
N GLN A 193 16.45 -20.90 -10.81
CA GLN A 193 16.26 -22.10 -11.62
C GLN A 193 15.01 -22.91 -11.24
N GLY A 194 14.15 -22.35 -10.39
CA GLY A 194 12.94 -22.99 -9.95
C GLY A 194 11.81 -22.03 -9.66
N THR A 195 10.60 -22.54 -9.70
CA THR A 195 9.36 -21.79 -9.45
C THR A 195 8.54 -22.40 -8.33
N ILE A 196 7.90 -21.55 -7.55
CA ILE A 196 6.95 -21.95 -6.51
C ILE A 196 5.58 -21.43 -6.93
N LEU A 197 4.69 -22.35 -7.25
CA LEU A 197 3.33 -22.08 -7.68
C LEU A 197 2.34 -22.37 -6.55
N SER A 198 1.47 -21.41 -6.26
CA SER A 198 0.30 -21.66 -5.40
C SER A 198 -0.80 -22.30 -6.21
N VAL A 199 -1.36 -23.41 -5.73
CA VAL A 199 -2.38 -24.20 -6.42
C VAL A 199 -3.66 -24.17 -5.62
N ASN A 200 -4.77 -23.85 -6.28
CA ASN A 200 -6.09 -23.81 -5.67
C ASN A 200 -7.10 -24.54 -6.57
N ARG A 201 -7.92 -25.40 -5.97
CA ARG A 201 -9.07 -26.03 -6.62
C ARG A 201 -10.35 -25.68 -5.88
N ASP A 202 -11.12 -24.73 -6.41
CA ASP A 202 -12.42 -24.31 -5.87
C ASP A 202 -13.37 -23.90 -7.01
N VAL A 203 -13.69 -24.84 -7.87
CA VAL A 203 -14.56 -24.54 -9.03
C VAL A 203 -16.00 -24.32 -8.60
N ALA A 204 -16.54 -25.21 -7.76
CA ALA A 204 -17.94 -25.18 -7.37
C ALA A 204 -18.25 -23.99 -6.47
N GLY A 205 -17.49 -23.82 -5.39
CA GLY A 205 -17.69 -22.72 -4.43
C GLY A 205 -17.53 -21.37 -5.07
N ARG A 206 -16.46 -21.18 -5.86
CA ARG A 206 -16.19 -19.95 -6.60
C ARG A 206 -17.33 -19.59 -7.56
N ASN A 207 -17.79 -20.53 -8.39
CA ASN A 207 -18.84 -20.26 -9.38
C ASN A 207 -20.18 -19.91 -8.70
N ILE A 208 -20.52 -20.61 -7.62
CA ILE A 208 -21.73 -20.32 -6.84
C ILE A 208 -21.63 -18.94 -6.19
N THR A 209 -20.47 -18.60 -5.59
CA THR A 209 -20.24 -17.29 -4.97
C THR A 209 -20.32 -16.17 -6.00
N TYR A 210 -19.72 -16.31 -7.18
CA TYR A 210 -19.78 -15.31 -8.25
C TYR A 210 -21.21 -15.14 -8.81
N THR A 211 -21.97 -16.23 -8.91
CA THR A 211 -23.40 -16.16 -9.24
C THR A 211 -24.16 -15.35 -8.18
N GLY A 212 -23.82 -15.55 -6.91
CA GLY A 212 -24.37 -14.76 -5.80
C GLY A 212 -24.02 -13.26 -5.91
N TYR A 213 -22.78 -12.92 -6.26
CA TYR A 213 -22.39 -11.51 -6.48
C TYR A 213 -23.12 -10.89 -7.66
N LEU A 214 -23.26 -11.59 -8.77
CA LEU A 214 -24.05 -11.11 -9.92
C LEU A 214 -25.50 -10.84 -9.52
N LEU A 215 -26.13 -11.78 -8.82
CA LEU A 215 -27.50 -11.61 -8.32
C LEU A 215 -27.61 -10.44 -7.33
N LEU A 216 -26.60 -10.23 -6.49
CA LEU A 216 -26.57 -9.09 -5.55
C LEU A 216 -26.58 -7.76 -6.31
N VAL A 217 -25.75 -7.61 -7.34
CA VAL A 217 -25.70 -6.39 -8.17
C VAL A 217 -27.05 -6.18 -8.86
N ILE A 218 -27.61 -7.21 -9.48
CA ILE A 218 -28.94 -7.13 -10.13
C ILE A 218 -30.01 -6.74 -9.10
N GLY A 219 -30.01 -7.38 -7.93
CA GLY A 219 -30.98 -7.10 -6.86
C GLY A 219 -30.90 -5.66 -6.34
N LEU A 220 -29.68 -5.13 -6.16
CA LEU A 220 -29.46 -3.74 -5.76
C LEU A 220 -30.00 -2.78 -6.84
N LEU A 221 -29.68 -3.01 -8.11
CA LEU A 221 -30.22 -2.18 -9.21
C LEU A 221 -31.75 -2.19 -9.24
N LEU A 222 -32.38 -3.36 -9.06
CA LEU A 222 -33.83 -3.47 -8.97
C LEU A 222 -34.41 -2.75 -7.74
N CYS A 223 -33.66 -2.66 -6.63
CA CYS A 223 -34.08 -1.88 -5.46
C CYS A 223 -34.08 -0.38 -5.73
N PHE A 224 -33.20 0.13 -6.60
CA PHE A 224 -33.18 1.55 -6.98
C PHE A 224 -34.21 1.87 -8.06
N THR A 225 -34.32 1.05 -9.10
CA THR A 225 -35.14 1.35 -10.31
C THR A 225 -36.60 0.91 -10.19
N GLY A 226 -36.95 0.01 -9.28
CA GLY A 226 -38.29 -0.53 -9.13
C GLY A 226 -39.31 0.52 -8.73
N LYS A 227 -40.43 0.66 -9.49
CA LYS A 227 -41.54 1.63 -9.21
C LYS A 227 -42.08 1.55 -7.78
N ASN A 228 -42.04 0.38 -7.14
CA ASN A 228 -42.48 0.12 -5.78
C ASN A 228 -41.27 -0.05 -4.81
N SER A 229 -40.11 0.47 -5.17
CA SER A 229 -38.94 0.41 -4.32
C SER A 229 -39.07 1.33 -3.11
N ARG A 230 -38.47 0.93 -2.00
CA ARG A 230 -38.43 1.77 -0.79
C ARG A 230 -37.72 3.10 -1.06
N PHE A 231 -36.74 3.10 -1.95
CA PHE A 231 -36.02 4.29 -2.39
C PHE A 231 -36.96 5.29 -3.04
N MET A 232 -37.75 4.86 -4.02
CA MET A 232 -38.74 5.74 -4.69
C MET A 232 -39.85 6.21 -3.74
N HIS A 233 -40.28 5.36 -2.80
CA HIS A 233 -41.24 5.72 -1.79
C HIS A 233 -40.69 6.75 -0.79
N LEU A 234 -39.45 6.57 -0.33
CA LEU A 234 -38.75 7.52 0.55
C LEU A 234 -38.45 8.83 -0.17
N SER A 235 -38.06 8.78 -1.44
CA SER A 235 -37.83 9.97 -2.26
C SER A 235 -39.12 10.81 -2.42
N ARG A 236 -40.29 10.16 -2.60
CA ARG A 236 -41.59 10.86 -2.59
C ARG A 236 -41.92 11.43 -1.22
N ARG A 237 -41.76 10.67 -0.14
CA ARG A 237 -41.97 11.16 1.24
C ARG A 237 -41.01 12.28 1.64
N LEU A 238 -39.76 12.24 1.21
CA LEU A 238 -38.85 13.36 1.42
C LEU A 238 -39.29 14.63 0.73
N LYS A 239 -39.92 14.54 -0.45
CA LYS A 239 -40.56 15.68 -1.12
C LYS A 239 -41.77 16.23 -0.33
N GLU A 240 -42.52 15.36 0.34
CA GLU A 240 -43.66 15.72 1.19
C GLU A 240 -43.22 16.28 2.56
N LEU A 241 -42.13 15.76 3.16
CA LEU A 241 -41.60 16.19 4.46
C LEU A 241 -40.78 17.49 4.41
N HIS A 242 -40.58 18.06 3.22
CA HIS A 242 -39.97 19.39 3.07
C HIS A 242 -40.74 20.52 3.82
N ASN A 243 -41.87 20.17 4.39
CA ASN A 243 -42.77 21.07 5.13
C ASN A 243 -42.79 20.89 6.68
N ALA A 244 -42.01 19.98 7.29
CA ALA A 244 -42.06 19.74 8.74
C ALA A 244 -40.68 19.68 9.36
N GLY A 245 -40.31 20.72 10.10
CA GLY A 245 -39.05 20.81 10.81
C GLY A 245 -39.05 20.10 12.18
N ASN A 246 -37.96 19.49 12.48
CA ASN A 246 -37.30 19.37 13.81
C ASN A 246 -36.22 18.28 13.82
N ILE A 247 -34.95 18.64 13.57
CA ILE A 247 -33.81 17.76 13.92
C ILE A 247 -32.52 18.60 14.06
N ILE A 248 -32.44 19.47 15.05
CA ILE A 248 -31.19 20.15 15.45
C ILE A 248 -30.34 19.25 16.38
N ALA A 249 -30.95 18.31 17.09
CA ALA A 249 -30.29 17.47 18.09
C ALA A 249 -29.37 16.38 17.50
N CYS A 250 -29.65 15.82 16.33
CA CYS A 250 -28.80 14.79 15.71
C CYS A 250 -27.52 15.35 15.08
N LEU A 251 -27.51 16.62 14.66
CA LEU A 251 -26.34 17.29 14.06
C LEU A 251 -25.26 17.59 15.12
N LEU A 252 -25.63 17.93 16.34
CA LEU A 252 -24.68 18.17 17.44
C LEU A 252 -23.96 16.90 17.89
N MET A 253 -24.63 15.75 17.87
CA MET A 253 -23.99 14.47 18.23
C MET A 253 -22.98 13.98 17.16
N MET A 254 -23.20 14.30 15.87
CA MET A 254 -22.28 13.90 14.80
C MET A 254 -20.99 14.74 14.77
N ILE A 255 -21.04 15.99 15.23
CA ILE A 255 -19.87 16.88 15.36
C ILE A 255 -18.92 16.44 16.50
N LEU A 256 -19.47 15.84 17.55
CA LEU A 256 -18.70 15.33 18.71
C LEU A 256 -18.06 13.96 18.47
N ALA A 257 -18.43 13.25 17.42
CA ALA A 257 -17.93 11.90 17.12
C ALA A 257 -16.69 11.87 16.20
N PHE A 258 -16.26 12.99 15.64
CA PHE A 258 -15.01 13.05 14.89
C PHE A 258 -13.90 13.54 15.82
N PRO A 259 -12.96 12.66 16.23
CA PRO A 259 -11.72 13.15 16.80
C PRO A 259 -11.00 13.92 15.69
N VAL A 260 -11.01 15.24 15.78
CA VAL A 260 -10.06 16.08 15.07
C VAL A 260 -8.70 15.80 15.74
N ASN A 261 -8.07 14.71 15.32
CA ASN A 261 -6.63 14.58 15.46
C ASN A 261 -6.02 15.59 14.49
N SER A 262 -6.07 16.85 14.87
CA SER A 262 -5.05 17.79 14.44
C SER A 262 -3.75 17.19 14.95
N GLN A 263 -2.97 16.57 14.09
CA GLN A 263 -1.54 16.49 14.34
C GLN A 263 -1.05 17.93 14.36
N ALA A 264 -1.21 18.51 15.56
CA ALA A 264 -0.55 19.71 15.94
C ALA A 264 0.94 19.45 15.71
N ASN A 265 1.55 20.42 15.04
CA ASN A 265 2.93 20.81 15.11
C ASN A 265 3.83 19.78 15.80
N ASP A 266 4.72 19.23 15.01
CA ASP A 266 5.91 18.55 15.51
C ASP A 266 6.85 19.55 16.21
N GLY A 267 6.33 20.12 17.27
CA GLY A 267 7.03 20.91 18.29
C GLY A 267 7.44 20.00 19.44
N ARG A 268 7.76 18.73 19.16
CA ARG A 268 8.47 17.91 20.13
C ARG A 268 9.83 18.58 20.32
N ARG A 269 10.02 19.15 21.50
CA ARG A 269 11.35 19.46 22.02
C ARG A 269 12.13 18.15 22.00
N GLU A 270 12.82 17.87 20.88
CA GLU A 270 13.89 16.90 20.84
C GLU A 270 14.80 17.30 22.00
N THR A 271 15.08 16.40 22.90
CA THR A 271 16.03 16.63 23.98
C THR A 271 17.29 17.18 23.34
N ARG A 272 17.59 18.46 23.62
CA ARG A 272 18.73 19.16 23.03
C ARG A 272 20.01 18.50 23.55
N ASP A 273 20.45 17.49 22.82
CA ASP A 273 21.80 16.94 22.90
C ASP A 273 22.73 17.89 22.14
N GLY A 274 23.91 18.20 22.66
CA GLY A 274 24.88 19.10 22.01
C GLY A 274 25.22 18.71 20.56
N ARG A 275 24.96 17.47 20.16
CA ARG A 275 25.10 17.00 18.78
C ARG A 275 24.12 17.66 17.80
N TRP A 276 22.90 17.93 18.22
CA TRP A 276 21.94 18.70 17.43
C TRP A 276 22.37 20.15 17.21
N GLU A 277 23.06 20.74 18.18
CA GLU A 277 23.64 22.09 18.05
C GLU A 277 24.72 22.13 16.97
N ILE A 278 25.53 21.07 16.84
CA ILE A 278 26.52 20.95 15.76
C ILE A 278 25.83 20.89 14.40
N VAL A 279 24.81 20.02 14.24
CA VAL A 279 24.06 19.91 12.99
C VAL A 279 23.37 21.23 12.60
N GLN A 280 22.82 21.96 13.57
CA GLN A 280 22.21 23.27 13.32
C GLN A 280 23.24 24.35 12.99
N LYS A 281 24.40 24.32 13.64
CA LYS A 281 25.50 25.26 13.37
C LYS A 281 26.05 25.13 11.95
N TYR A 282 26.12 23.88 11.45
CA TYR A 282 26.63 23.57 10.12
C TYR A 282 25.48 23.20 9.16
N MET A 283 24.39 23.96 9.22
CA MET A 283 23.25 23.76 8.35
C MET A 283 23.56 24.23 6.92
N VAL A 284 23.38 23.32 5.97
CA VAL A 284 23.56 23.58 4.54
C VAL A 284 22.56 24.63 4.06
N ASN A 285 23.00 25.52 3.18
CA ASN A 285 22.13 26.54 2.58
C ASN A 285 20.97 25.88 1.82
N PRO A 286 19.71 26.28 2.06
CA PRO A 286 18.56 25.70 1.36
C PRO A 286 18.62 25.82 -0.17
N GLY A 287 19.18 26.93 -0.70
CA GLY A 287 19.35 27.13 -2.14
C GLY A 287 20.32 26.13 -2.75
N HIS A 288 21.49 25.93 -2.12
CA HIS A 288 22.44 24.91 -2.55
C HIS A 288 21.86 23.49 -2.44
N ALA A 289 21.15 23.20 -1.34
CA ALA A 289 20.48 21.91 -1.17
C ALA A 289 19.44 21.64 -2.29
N GLU A 290 18.78 22.68 -2.79
CA GLU A 290 17.88 22.57 -3.94
C GLU A 290 18.64 22.28 -5.25
N VAL A 291 19.81 22.89 -5.46
CA VAL A 291 20.67 22.59 -6.63
C VAL A 291 21.08 21.11 -6.61
N PHE A 292 21.63 20.63 -5.50
CA PHE A 292 22.01 19.23 -5.35
C PHE A 292 20.78 18.28 -5.45
N GLY A 293 19.68 18.63 -4.81
CA GLY A 293 18.42 17.90 -4.85
C GLY A 293 17.82 17.78 -6.26
N SER A 294 18.17 18.68 -7.18
CA SER A 294 17.72 18.65 -8.57
C SER A 294 18.51 17.70 -9.47
N LEU A 295 19.66 17.19 -9.03
CA LEU A 295 20.45 16.25 -9.81
C LEU A 295 19.67 14.95 -10.04
N PRO A 296 19.69 14.39 -11.26
CA PRO A 296 19.12 13.08 -11.53
C PRO A 296 19.94 11.98 -10.87
N MET A 297 19.26 10.98 -10.36
CA MET A 297 19.84 9.73 -9.87
C MET A 297 18.97 8.53 -10.28
N GLN A 298 19.55 7.36 -10.36
CA GLN A 298 18.80 6.13 -10.62
C GLN A 298 18.41 5.46 -9.29
N SER A 299 17.12 5.18 -9.14
CA SER A 299 16.61 4.41 -7.98
C SER A 299 16.97 2.93 -8.09
N ASN A 300 16.87 2.18 -7.00
CA ASN A 300 17.05 0.72 -7.00
C ASN A 300 16.04 -0.02 -7.89
N SER A 301 14.94 0.63 -8.28
CA SER A 301 13.98 0.10 -9.27
C SER A 301 14.31 0.51 -10.71
N GLY A 302 15.49 1.10 -10.97
CA GLY A 302 15.95 1.51 -12.29
C GLY A 302 15.37 2.80 -12.84
N ARG A 303 14.40 3.43 -12.13
CA ARG A 303 13.81 4.70 -12.53
C ARG A 303 14.78 5.85 -12.23
N VAL A 304 14.94 6.76 -13.19
CA VAL A 304 15.63 8.03 -12.92
C VAL A 304 14.67 9.00 -12.26
N MET A 305 15.13 9.66 -11.20
CA MET A 305 14.39 10.63 -10.40
C MET A 305 15.34 11.69 -9.83
N PRO A 306 14.87 12.87 -9.41
CA PRO A 306 15.72 13.84 -8.72
C PRO A 306 16.14 13.32 -7.33
N ILE A 307 17.33 13.71 -6.87
CA ILE A 307 17.81 13.40 -5.50
C ILE A 307 16.78 13.86 -4.45
N ASN A 308 16.08 14.96 -4.66
CA ASN A 308 15.01 15.46 -3.77
C ASN A 308 13.92 14.41 -3.50
N THR A 309 13.52 13.64 -4.51
CA THR A 309 12.55 12.54 -4.32
C THR A 309 13.15 11.45 -3.43
N PHE A 310 14.41 11.08 -3.68
CA PHE A 310 15.14 10.09 -2.90
C PHE A 310 15.32 10.54 -1.45
N SER A 311 15.85 11.74 -1.22
CA SER A 311 16.09 12.27 0.13
C SER A 311 14.80 12.33 0.96
N SER A 312 13.68 12.75 0.35
CA SER A 312 12.37 12.74 0.99
C SER A 312 11.88 11.33 1.33
N GLN A 313 12.07 10.35 0.44
CA GLN A 313 11.71 8.96 0.69
C GLN A 313 12.54 8.36 1.83
N VAL A 314 13.84 8.60 1.82
CA VAL A 314 14.77 8.12 2.86
C VAL A 314 14.43 8.72 4.21
N LEU A 315 14.29 10.04 4.31
CA LEU A 315 13.98 10.70 5.57
C LEU A 315 12.63 10.24 6.14
N ARG A 316 11.60 10.10 5.30
CA ARG A 316 10.33 9.50 5.72
C ARG A 316 10.47 8.05 6.19
N LYS A 317 11.34 7.27 5.57
CA LYS A 317 11.57 5.87 5.95
C LYS A 317 12.25 5.78 7.31
N LEU A 318 13.28 6.59 7.54
CA LEU A 318 14.07 6.59 8.78
C LEU A 318 13.35 7.31 9.93
N HIS A 319 12.83 8.52 9.68
CA HIS A 319 12.34 9.45 10.71
C HIS A 319 10.81 9.62 10.76
N LYS A 320 10.07 9.07 9.75
CA LYS A 320 8.61 9.23 9.61
C LYS A 320 8.15 10.68 9.38
N SER A 321 9.04 11.58 9.02
CA SER A 321 8.78 12.99 8.68
C SER A 321 9.58 13.39 7.44
N GLU A 322 9.21 14.49 6.80
CA GLU A 322 9.95 15.08 5.66
C GLU A 322 10.91 16.18 6.11
N LYS A 323 10.90 16.50 7.41
CA LYS A 323 11.79 17.48 8.03
C LYS A 323 12.34 16.91 9.33
N ILE A 324 13.56 17.31 9.68
CA ILE A 324 14.21 16.92 10.91
C ILE A 324 14.96 18.12 11.49
N SER A 325 14.63 18.51 12.71
CA SER A 325 15.30 19.60 13.43
C SER A 325 15.47 20.91 12.62
N GLY A 326 14.49 21.24 11.77
CA GLY A 326 14.53 22.43 10.90
C GLY A 326 15.13 22.20 9.52
N LEU A 327 15.85 21.11 9.29
CA LEU A 327 16.38 20.74 7.97
C LEU A 327 15.28 20.14 7.08
N ASN A 328 15.30 20.47 5.80
CA ASN A 328 14.57 19.73 4.79
C ASN A 328 15.32 18.44 4.42
N SER A 329 14.69 17.57 3.61
CA SER A 329 15.26 16.28 3.25
C SER A 329 16.58 16.36 2.49
N ASP A 330 16.78 17.38 1.64
CA ASP A 330 18.01 17.55 0.87
C ASP A 330 19.15 18.06 1.77
N GLN A 331 18.84 19.01 2.66
CA GLN A 331 19.79 19.46 3.70
C GLN A 331 20.21 18.32 4.63
N PHE A 332 19.24 17.46 5.04
CA PHE A 332 19.51 16.26 5.84
C PHE A 332 20.49 15.35 5.11
N LEU A 333 20.23 15.03 3.83
CA LEU A 333 21.07 14.12 3.06
C LEU A 333 22.50 14.63 2.92
N ILE A 334 22.68 15.90 2.56
CA ILE A 334 24.02 16.51 2.44
C ILE A 334 24.72 16.53 3.83
N SER A 335 24.00 16.91 4.89
CA SER A 335 24.54 16.92 6.25
C SER A 335 25.01 15.53 6.70
N LEU A 336 24.24 14.48 6.34
CA LEU A 336 24.60 13.09 6.64
C LEU A 336 25.87 12.67 5.90
N LEU A 337 26.01 13.06 4.63
CA LEU A 337 27.22 12.74 3.84
C LEU A 337 28.48 13.44 4.34
N ILE A 338 28.34 14.64 4.93
CA ILE A 338 29.46 15.42 5.47
C ILE A 338 29.85 14.99 6.88
N MET A 339 28.88 14.64 7.72
CA MET A 339 29.05 14.37 9.14
C MET A 339 28.46 13.00 9.53
N PRO A 340 28.85 11.88 8.88
CA PRO A 340 28.26 10.57 9.15
C PRO A 340 28.43 10.14 10.62
N ASP A 341 29.58 10.40 11.24
CA ASP A 341 29.88 10.02 12.62
C ASP A 341 28.95 10.68 13.64
N ILE A 342 28.55 11.92 13.38
CA ILE A 342 27.57 12.64 14.21
C ILE A 342 26.18 12.02 14.04
N TRP A 343 25.77 11.78 12.81
CA TRP A 343 24.47 11.18 12.53
C TRP A 343 24.31 9.74 13.02
N MET A 344 25.41 8.95 13.06
CA MET A 344 25.41 7.62 13.71
C MET A 344 25.02 7.66 15.18
N GLN A 345 25.31 8.78 15.87
CA GLN A 345 25.08 8.95 17.31
C GLN A 345 23.78 9.69 17.64
N ILE A 346 23.17 10.37 16.66
CA ILE A 346 21.91 11.09 16.87
C ILE A 346 20.73 10.13 16.88
N PRO A 347 19.84 10.19 17.90
CA PRO A 347 18.65 9.35 17.96
C PRO A 347 17.53 9.91 17.07
N PHE A 348 17.48 9.48 15.79
CA PHE A 348 16.46 9.94 14.83
C PHE A 348 15.74 8.80 14.10
N ILE A 349 16.25 7.57 14.15
CA ILE A 349 15.60 6.41 13.53
C ILE A 349 14.36 6.05 14.34
N THR A 350 13.19 6.13 13.74
CA THR A 350 11.91 5.92 14.44
C THR A 350 11.53 4.46 14.50
N VAL A 351 11.54 3.87 15.70
CA VAL A 351 11.04 2.52 15.99
C VAL A 351 9.58 2.60 16.45
N SER A 352 8.66 2.09 15.63
CA SER A 352 7.22 2.25 15.88
C SER A 352 6.61 1.19 16.80
N ASN A 353 7.28 0.03 16.97
CA ASN A 353 6.78 -1.08 17.76
C ASN A 353 7.36 -1.06 19.18
N PRO A 354 6.53 -0.87 20.22
CA PRO A 354 7.00 -0.85 21.61
C PRO A 354 7.60 -2.19 22.06
N GLU A 355 7.18 -3.31 21.48
CA GLU A 355 7.69 -4.63 21.81
C GLU A 355 9.17 -4.77 21.37
N LEU A 356 9.51 -4.22 20.18
CA LEU A 356 10.90 -4.15 19.73
C LEU A 356 11.76 -3.26 20.63
N THR A 357 11.24 -2.09 21.03
CA THR A 357 11.99 -1.20 21.92
C THR A 357 12.23 -1.83 23.29
N SER A 358 11.28 -2.58 23.82
CA SER A 358 11.44 -3.31 25.07
C SER A 358 12.41 -4.49 24.95
N TYR A 359 12.29 -5.30 23.88
CA TYR A 359 13.11 -6.48 23.67
C TYR A 359 14.61 -6.15 23.52
N TYR A 360 14.92 -5.08 22.79
CA TYR A 360 16.30 -4.66 22.54
C TYR A 360 16.80 -3.57 23.51
N ASN A 361 16.06 -3.27 24.58
CA ASN A 361 16.37 -2.23 25.57
C ASN A 361 16.69 -0.87 24.93
N LEU A 362 15.92 -0.48 23.93
CA LEU A 362 16.09 0.80 23.25
C LEU A 362 15.46 1.91 24.08
N SER A 363 16.20 3.01 24.27
CA SER A 363 15.87 4.06 25.26
C SER A 363 14.65 4.92 24.90
N ALA A 364 14.18 4.91 23.64
CA ALA A 364 13.05 5.73 23.19
C ALA A 364 12.46 5.25 21.85
N LYS A 365 11.40 5.93 21.39
CA LYS A 365 10.86 5.73 20.02
C LYS A 365 11.83 6.13 18.92
N GLN A 366 12.77 7.02 19.21
CA GLN A 366 13.84 7.45 18.32
C GLN A 366 15.16 6.89 18.84
N CYS A 367 15.87 6.15 17.98
CA CYS A 367 17.09 5.45 18.30
C CYS A 367 18.24 5.94 17.43
N ALA A 368 19.45 5.90 17.96
CA ALA A 368 20.66 6.16 17.21
C ALA A 368 21.15 4.87 16.55
N TYR A 369 21.79 5.00 15.40
CA TYR A 369 22.33 3.85 14.64
C TYR A 369 23.26 2.98 15.48
N ILE A 370 24.17 3.59 16.26
CA ILE A 370 25.13 2.87 17.10
C ILE A 370 24.47 1.96 18.16
N GLN A 371 23.24 2.22 18.57
CA GLN A 371 22.54 1.43 19.60
C GLN A 371 22.18 0.02 19.12
N PHE A 372 22.19 -0.21 17.79
CA PHE A 372 21.90 -1.51 17.20
C PHE A 372 23.15 -2.42 17.09
N PHE A 373 24.29 -1.94 17.57
CA PHE A 373 25.54 -2.71 17.59
C PHE A 373 26.05 -2.84 19.02
N ASP A 374 26.66 -3.98 19.33
CA ASP A 374 27.33 -4.24 20.59
C ASP A 374 28.69 -4.88 20.29
N ASN A 375 29.78 -4.18 20.64
CA ASN A 375 31.14 -4.61 20.32
C ASN A 375 31.34 -5.04 18.85
N GLY A 376 30.69 -4.35 17.92
CA GLY A 376 30.72 -4.65 16.49
C GLY A 376 29.73 -5.74 16.04
N HIS A 377 29.03 -6.40 16.94
CA HIS A 377 28.00 -7.39 16.61
C HIS A 377 26.64 -6.75 16.40
N TYR A 378 25.94 -7.12 15.33
CA TYR A 378 24.60 -6.63 15.01
C TYR A 378 23.54 -7.30 15.88
N LYS A 379 22.91 -6.55 16.77
CA LYS A 379 21.96 -7.08 17.77
C LYS A 379 20.72 -7.75 17.20
N LEU A 380 20.31 -7.37 16.00
CA LEU A 380 19.06 -7.87 15.41
C LEU A 380 19.25 -9.22 14.69
N GLN A 381 20.48 -9.65 14.40
CA GLN A 381 20.79 -10.75 13.48
C GLN A 381 20.05 -12.04 13.81
N GLU A 382 20.12 -12.52 15.06
CA GLU A 382 19.53 -13.80 15.46
C GLU A 382 18.02 -13.86 15.19
N LYS A 383 17.29 -12.83 15.63
CA LYS A 383 15.84 -12.77 15.45
C LYS A 383 15.44 -12.48 14.00
N LEU A 384 16.29 -11.81 13.22
CA LEU A 384 16.07 -11.62 11.80
C LEU A 384 16.18 -12.95 11.03
N GLU A 385 17.16 -13.78 11.32
CA GLU A 385 17.28 -15.09 10.69
C GLU A 385 16.04 -15.95 10.97
N GLU A 386 15.55 -15.95 12.23
CA GLU A 386 14.28 -16.61 12.56
C GLU A 386 13.09 -16.05 11.74
N ALA A 387 13.01 -14.72 11.59
CA ALA A 387 11.92 -14.05 10.88
C ALA A 387 11.97 -14.30 9.36
N TYR A 388 13.16 -14.32 8.77
CA TYR A 388 13.34 -14.60 7.34
C TYR A 388 13.03 -16.05 6.99
N ASN A 389 13.36 -17.00 7.88
CA ASN A 389 13.07 -18.42 7.70
C ASN A 389 11.57 -18.76 7.81
N LYS A 390 10.76 -17.87 8.39
CA LYS A 390 9.30 -18.04 8.43
C LYS A 390 8.67 -17.72 7.07
N MET A 391 7.70 -18.53 6.65
CA MET A 391 6.87 -18.17 5.48
C MET A 391 6.16 -16.82 5.70
N PRO A 392 5.94 -16.01 4.65
CA PRO A 392 5.34 -14.67 4.78
C PRO A 392 4.02 -14.62 5.54
N ASN A 393 3.19 -15.66 5.42
CA ASN A 393 1.90 -15.79 6.11
C ASN A 393 2.02 -16.23 7.58
N GLN A 394 3.19 -16.69 8.01
CA GLN A 394 3.48 -17.09 9.39
C GLN A 394 4.17 -15.98 10.18
N ARG A 395 4.67 -14.94 9.51
CA ARG A 395 5.34 -13.81 10.14
C ARG A 395 4.39 -13.02 11.01
N THR A 396 4.72 -12.90 12.29
CA THR A 396 4.00 -12.08 13.26
C THR A 396 4.18 -10.58 12.97
N ARG A 397 3.50 -9.75 13.73
CA ARG A 397 3.75 -8.30 13.68
C ARG A 397 5.17 -7.96 14.14
N PHE A 398 5.67 -8.65 15.17
CA PHE A 398 7.03 -8.48 15.64
C PHE A 398 8.04 -8.75 14.51
N ASP A 399 7.93 -9.91 13.83
CA ASP A 399 8.81 -10.28 12.71
C ASP A 399 8.79 -9.22 11.60
N LYS A 400 7.59 -8.78 11.20
CA LYS A 400 7.42 -7.78 10.13
C LYS A 400 7.99 -6.41 10.50
N ASP A 401 7.83 -5.99 11.74
CA ASP A 401 8.35 -4.70 12.21
C ASP A 401 9.85 -4.76 12.48
N LEU A 402 10.38 -5.95 12.89
CA LEU A 402 11.82 -6.21 12.98
C LEU A 402 12.49 -6.13 11.60
N MET A 403 11.92 -6.77 10.58
CA MET A 403 12.43 -6.68 9.20
C MET A 403 12.41 -5.24 8.65
N LYS A 404 11.41 -4.43 9.02
CA LYS A 404 11.38 -3.01 8.64
C LYS A 404 12.45 -2.19 9.36
N LEU A 405 12.71 -2.52 10.62
CA LEU A 405 13.78 -1.88 11.38
C LEU A 405 15.15 -2.21 10.78
N ASP A 406 15.39 -3.48 10.45
CA ASP A 406 16.58 -3.91 9.72
C ASP A 406 16.75 -3.15 8.40
N GLU A 407 15.69 -3.04 7.60
CA GLU A 407 15.70 -2.24 6.37
C GLU A 407 16.08 -0.77 6.63
N GLN A 408 15.59 -0.15 7.71
CA GLN A 408 15.97 1.22 8.08
C GLN A 408 17.47 1.33 8.42
N ILE A 409 17.99 0.38 9.19
CA ILE A 409 19.40 0.35 9.58
C ILE A 409 20.29 0.12 8.36
N ASN A 410 19.91 -0.81 7.48
CA ASN A 410 20.62 -1.07 6.23
C ASN A 410 20.63 0.12 5.28
N ILE A 411 19.51 0.85 5.14
CA ILE A 411 19.44 2.09 4.36
C ILE A 411 20.42 3.12 4.93
N PHE A 412 20.44 3.32 6.24
CA PHE A 412 21.36 4.26 6.85
C PHE A 412 22.81 3.83 6.65
N HIS A 413 23.13 2.54 6.83
CA HIS A 413 24.45 1.99 6.58
C HIS A 413 24.93 2.23 5.15
N GLN A 414 24.09 1.95 4.16
CA GLN A 414 24.41 2.18 2.75
C GLN A 414 24.57 3.67 2.42
N LEU A 415 23.81 4.56 3.09
CA LEU A 415 23.94 6.01 2.90
C LEU A 415 25.27 6.55 3.39
N ILE A 416 25.73 6.16 4.60
CA ILE A 416 27.03 6.59 5.13
C ILE A 416 28.20 6.06 4.30
N ASN A 417 28.02 4.88 3.66
CA ASN A 417 29.00 4.30 2.72
C ASN A 417 28.80 4.81 1.27
N ARG A 418 27.89 5.76 1.02
CA ARG A 418 27.59 6.34 -0.30
C ARG A 418 27.14 5.35 -1.38
N GLN A 419 26.59 4.20 -0.99
CA GLN A 419 26.20 3.10 -1.88
C GLN A 419 24.77 3.22 -2.44
N MET A 420 24.01 4.24 -2.05
CA MET A 420 22.62 4.45 -2.52
C MET A 420 22.45 5.59 -3.51
N LEU A 421 23.47 6.42 -3.70
CA LEU A 421 23.42 7.58 -4.58
C LEU A 421 23.90 7.20 -5.99
N ASN A 422 23.10 6.48 -6.74
CA ASN A 422 23.45 6.04 -8.09
C ASN A 422 23.48 7.23 -9.06
N LEU A 423 24.61 7.92 -9.11
CA LEU A 423 24.81 9.17 -9.84
C LEU A 423 25.53 8.98 -11.18
N PHE A 424 26.29 7.91 -11.35
CA PHE A 424 27.22 7.75 -12.46
C PHE A 424 26.71 6.74 -13.50
N PRO A 425 26.13 7.18 -14.64
CA PRO A 425 25.79 6.31 -15.75
C PRO A 425 27.07 5.73 -16.39
N LEU A 426 27.08 4.42 -16.62
CA LEU A 426 28.12 3.77 -17.41
C LEU A 426 27.68 3.72 -18.87
N GLU A 427 28.50 4.29 -19.75
CA GLU A 427 28.22 4.31 -21.20
C GLU A 427 28.22 2.86 -21.76
N ASN A 428 27.17 2.49 -22.50
CA ASN A 428 26.97 1.17 -23.10
C ASN A 428 26.78 0.00 -22.14
N ASP A 429 26.41 0.25 -20.87
CA ASP A 429 25.99 -0.83 -19.98
C ASP A 429 24.71 -1.52 -20.49
N PRO A 430 24.69 -2.85 -20.66
CA PRO A 430 23.52 -3.58 -21.19
C PRO A 430 22.26 -3.42 -20.35
N ASN A 431 22.42 -3.19 -19.04
CA ASN A 431 21.33 -3.04 -18.09
C ASN A 431 21.01 -1.56 -17.79
N HIS A 432 21.74 -0.62 -18.41
CA HIS A 432 21.61 0.82 -18.15
C HIS A 432 21.76 1.18 -16.66
N LYS A 433 22.68 0.49 -15.98
CA LYS A 433 22.94 0.70 -14.55
C LYS A 433 23.73 1.99 -14.33
N TRP A 434 23.30 2.76 -13.32
CA TRP A 434 24.07 3.86 -12.75
C TRP A 434 24.76 3.39 -11.47
N TYR A 435 25.93 3.87 -11.23
CA TYR A 435 26.77 3.48 -10.10
C TYR A 435 26.80 4.57 -9.04
N ALA A 436 26.87 4.15 -7.79
CA ALA A 436 27.04 5.06 -6.66
C ALA A 436 28.52 5.32 -6.37
N PRO A 437 28.88 6.45 -5.71
CA PRO A 437 30.26 6.71 -5.33
C PRO A 437 30.91 5.64 -4.44
N GLY A 438 30.12 4.89 -3.67
CA GLY A 438 30.57 3.82 -2.79
C GLY A 438 30.55 2.42 -3.43
N ASP A 439 30.19 2.31 -4.70
CA ASP A 439 30.23 1.05 -5.44
C ASP A 439 31.64 0.72 -5.96
N ASP A 440 31.81 -0.49 -6.48
CA ASP A 440 32.99 -0.82 -7.29
C ASP A 440 32.91 -0.09 -8.64
N LEU A 441 33.80 0.87 -8.83
CA LEU A 441 33.90 1.72 -10.01
C LEU A 441 34.91 1.19 -11.06
N SER A 442 35.39 -0.03 -10.94
CA SER A 442 36.38 -0.64 -11.86
C SER A 442 35.90 -0.78 -13.31
N ALA A 443 34.57 -0.76 -13.52
CA ALA A 443 33.96 -0.76 -14.85
C ALA A 443 34.21 0.54 -15.65
N PHE A 444 34.56 1.64 -14.97
CA PHE A 444 34.87 2.91 -15.63
C PHE A 444 36.34 2.95 -16.05
N ALA A 445 36.62 3.49 -17.25
CA ALA A 445 37.97 3.54 -17.80
C ALA A 445 38.41 4.97 -18.16
N GLY A 446 39.72 5.19 -18.19
CA GLY A 446 40.34 6.44 -18.64
C GLY A 446 39.90 7.67 -17.84
N LYS A 447 39.47 8.71 -18.52
CA LYS A 447 39.04 9.99 -17.91
C LYS A 447 37.78 9.82 -17.04
N ASP A 448 36.88 8.90 -17.42
CA ASP A 448 35.66 8.66 -16.66
C ASP A 448 35.97 8.03 -15.28
N SER A 449 36.91 7.09 -15.21
CA SER A 449 37.36 6.51 -13.95
C SER A 449 37.92 7.58 -12.99
N MET A 450 38.74 8.50 -13.52
CA MET A 450 39.30 9.61 -12.73
C MET A 450 38.22 10.56 -12.22
N PHE A 451 37.21 10.84 -13.04
CA PHE A 451 36.10 11.72 -12.67
C PHE A 451 35.23 11.10 -11.60
N VAL A 452 34.68 9.90 -11.84
CA VAL A 452 33.70 9.28 -10.93
C VAL A 452 34.31 8.93 -9.56
N SER A 453 35.61 8.61 -9.50
CA SER A 453 36.31 8.28 -8.25
C SER A 453 36.56 9.48 -7.34
N ARG A 454 36.61 10.70 -7.87
CA ARG A 454 36.99 11.91 -7.11
C ARG A 454 35.94 12.98 -6.99
N ILE A 455 34.98 13.04 -7.93
CA ILE A 455 34.06 14.18 -8.01
C ILE A 455 33.19 14.33 -6.75
N MET A 456 32.81 13.21 -6.11
CA MET A 456 31.98 13.29 -4.90
C MET A 456 32.78 13.74 -3.68
N ASP A 457 34.05 13.34 -3.54
CA ASP A 457 34.93 13.82 -2.49
C ASP A 457 35.18 15.31 -2.66
N TRP A 458 35.50 15.74 -3.87
CA TRP A 458 35.66 17.17 -4.18
C TRP A 458 34.37 17.96 -3.88
N TYR A 459 33.22 17.45 -4.26
CA TYR A 459 31.94 18.10 -3.94
C TYR A 459 31.78 18.30 -2.41
N LEU A 460 32.07 17.27 -1.62
CA LEU A 460 31.93 17.36 -0.16
C LEU A 460 32.97 18.30 0.48
N GLU A 461 34.18 18.37 -0.06
CA GLU A 461 35.21 19.34 0.36
C GLU A 461 34.73 20.77 0.09
N GLU A 462 34.20 21.08 -1.09
CA GLU A 462 33.67 22.42 -1.41
C GLU A 462 32.44 22.77 -0.55
N VAL A 463 31.57 21.81 -0.24
CA VAL A 463 30.45 22.03 0.69
C VAL A 463 30.97 22.35 2.10
N GLN A 464 32.00 21.64 2.60
CA GLN A 464 32.62 21.95 3.89
C GLN A 464 33.25 23.33 3.93
N GLU A 465 33.92 23.77 2.85
CA GLU A 465 34.46 25.12 2.74
C GLU A 465 33.35 26.17 2.67
N SER A 466 32.29 25.89 1.93
CA SER A 466 31.11 26.76 1.84
C SER A 466 30.40 26.96 3.18
N LEU A 467 30.38 25.93 4.05
CA LEU A 467 29.87 26.04 5.42
C LEU A 467 30.69 27.00 6.30
N ARG A 468 31.99 27.22 5.98
CA ARG A 468 32.87 28.16 6.70
C ARG A 468 32.83 29.55 6.11
N SER A 469 32.85 29.64 4.79
CA SER A 469 32.92 30.93 4.05
C SER A 469 31.55 31.55 3.78
N ASN A 470 30.48 30.74 3.84
CA ASN A 470 29.12 31.08 3.38
C ASN A 470 29.04 31.44 1.88
N ASP A 471 30.03 31.01 1.08
CA ASP A 471 30.04 31.12 -0.38
C ASP A 471 29.80 29.73 -0.98
N TRP A 472 28.70 29.56 -1.68
CA TRP A 472 28.24 28.28 -2.24
C TRP A 472 28.54 28.13 -3.73
N THR A 473 29.14 29.10 -4.36
CA THR A 473 29.35 29.16 -5.81
C THR A 473 30.14 27.97 -6.32
N LYS A 474 31.23 27.59 -5.66
CA LYS A 474 32.06 26.46 -6.08
C LYS A 474 31.37 25.12 -5.88
N ALA A 475 30.64 24.97 -4.77
CA ALA A 475 29.87 23.73 -4.53
C ALA A 475 28.76 23.55 -5.58
N ASP A 476 28.11 24.65 -6.01
CA ASP A 476 27.13 24.65 -7.10
C ASP A 476 27.78 24.31 -8.45
N GLU A 477 28.98 24.83 -8.73
CA GLU A 477 29.75 24.49 -9.93
C GLU A 477 30.09 22.99 -9.99
N VAL A 478 30.55 22.40 -8.89
CA VAL A 478 30.87 20.97 -8.83
C VAL A 478 29.61 20.12 -9.01
N ALA A 479 28.49 20.50 -8.38
CA ALA A 479 27.19 19.86 -8.63
C ALA A 479 26.77 19.95 -10.13
N GLY A 480 27.02 21.11 -10.76
CA GLY A 480 26.82 21.30 -12.19
C GLY A 480 27.70 20.39 -13.07
N MET A 481 28.94 20.11 -12.65
CA MET A 481 29.82 19.15 -13.35
C MET A 481 29.25 17.72 -13.30
N ILE A 482 28.68 17.30 -12.16
CA ILE A 482 28.01 15.99 -12.06
C ILE A 482 26.84 15.92 -13.05
N ASN A 483 26.00 16.96 -13.10
CA ASN A 483 24.88 16.99 -14.05
C ASN A 483 25.36 16.95 -15.51
N THR A 484 26.40 17.70 -15.84
CA THR A 484 26.99 17.70 -17.19
C THR A 484 27.50 16.32 -17.60
N TYR A 485 28.17 15.62 -16.68
CA TYR A 485 28.62 14.25 -16.88
C TYR A 485 27.43 13.30 -17.13
N GLN A 486 26.41 13.39 -16.31
CA GLN A 486 25.19 12.59 -16.46
C GLN A 486 24.51 12.80 -17.82
N GLN A 487 24.39 14.05 -18.26
CA GLN A 487 23.81 14.36 -19.58
C GLN A 487 24.67 13.83 -20.74
N ALA A 488 25.99 13.87 -20.60
CA ALA A 488 26.91 13.42 -21.64
C ALA A 488 26.94 11.87 -21.76
N LYS A 489 26.86 11.16 -20.65
CA LYS A 489 27.05 9.69 -20.60
C LYS A 489 25.74 8.89 -20.68
N ASN A 490 24.63 9.47 -20.26
CA ASN A 490 23.36 8.80 -20.34
C ASN A 490 22.71 9.01 -21.72
N LYS A 491 22.64 7.94 -22.51
CA LYS A 491 22.06 7.95 -23.87
C LYS A 491 20.67 7.31 -23.96
N THR A 492 20.26 6.60 -22.92
CA THR A 492 19.13 5.66 -23.01
C THR A 492 17.96 5.98 -22.09
N LEU A 493 18.23 6.48 -20.89
CA LEU A 493 17.17 6.79 -19.91
C LEU A 493 16.71 8.25 -20.05
N ASP A 494 15.42 8.48 -19.84
CA ASP A 494 14.85 9.84 -19.92
C ASP A 494 15.22 10.66 -18.67
N ILE A 495 16.20 11.56 -18.84
CA ILE A 495 16.64 12.55 -17.84
C ILE A 495 16.28 13.97 -18.27
N SER A 496 15.18 14.13 -19.04
CA SER A 496 14.83 15.46 -19.56
C SER A 496 14.66 16.45 -18.40
N PRO A 497 15.24 17.67 -18.51
CA PRO A 497 15.11 18.70 -17.48
C PRO A 497 13.64 19.03 -17.15
N LYS A 498 12.75 18.94 -18.14
CA LYS A 498 11.30 19.15 -17.94
C LYS A 498 10.68 18.12 -17.01
N LYS A 499 11.08 16.86 -17.12
CA LYS A 499 10.55 15.78 -16.28
C LYS A 499 11.05 15.92 -14.83
N ILE A 500 12.34 16.20 -14.67
CA ILE A 500 12.95 16.46 -13.35
C ILE A 500 12.28 17.67 -12.67
N GLN A 501 12.13 18.80 -13.37
CA GLN A 501 11.44 19.98 -12.82
C GLN A 501 9.97 19.70 -12.48
N SER A 502 9.28 18.91 -13.31
CA SER A 502 7.90 18.52 -13.02
C SER A 502 7.79 17.70 -11.74
N GLU A 503 8.75 16.78 -11.50
CA GLU A 503 8.80 15.99 -10.29
C GLU A 503 9.12 16.84 -9.05
N LEU A 504 10.09 17.76 -9.14
CA LEU A 504 10.39 18.73 -8.09
C LEU A 504 9.15 19.59 -7.75
N LYS A 505 8.45 20.08 -8.78
CA LYS A 505 7.21 20.84 -8.60
C LYS A 505 6.14 19.99 -7.91
N TYR A 506 5.95 18.74 -8.34
CA TYR A 506 5.00 17.81 -7.74
C TYR A 506 5.30 17.57 -6.25
N ASN A 507 6.56 17.34 -5.89
CA ASN A 507 6.99 17.15 -4.51
C ASN A 507 6.71 18.39 -3.63
N ARG A 508 6.97 19.60 -4.13
CA ARG A 508 6.67 20.85 -3.41
C ARG A 508 5.17 21.10 -3.19
N MET A 509 4.35 20.70 -4.16
CA MET A 509 2.91 20.96 -4.10
C MET A 509 2.16 20.08 -3.10
N ASP A 510 2.69 18.93 -2.74
CA ASP A 510 2.04 17.91 -1.87
C ASP A 510 0.52 17.79 -2.13
N VAL A 511 0.19 17.58 -3.41
CA VAL A 511 -1.19 17.70 -3.95
C VAL A 511 -2.20 16.87 -3.17
N PHE A 512 -1.87 15.62 -2.86
CA PHE A 512 -2.85 14.73 -2.24
C PHE A 512 -3.09 15.03 -0.76
N ARG A 513 -2.14 15.62 -0.07
CA ARG A 513 -2.34 16.13 1.29
C ARG A 513 -3.27 17.34 1.28
N ALA A 514 -3.05 18.27 0.35
CA ALA A 514 -3.93 19.42 0.17
C ALA A 514 -5.35 18.98 -0.20
N CYS A 515 -5.51 18.01 -1.12
CA CYS A 515 -6.81 17.44 -1.48
C CYS A 515 -7.51 16.77 -0.29
N LYS A 516 -6.78 15.99 0.52
CA LYS A 516 -7.33 15.37 1.73
C LYS A 516 -7.93 16.40 2.68
N ILE A 517 -7.20 17.46 2.97
CA ILE A 517 -7.68 18.56 3.83
C ILE A 517 -8.86 19.28 3.17
N GLY A 518 -8.76 19.58 1.87
CA GLY A 518 -9.81 20.24 1.11
C GLY A 518 -11.13 19.46 1.13
N TYR A 519 -11.10 18.17 0.83
CA TYR A 519 -12.31 17.33 0.88
C TYR A 519 -12.87 17.18 2.29
N LEU A 520 -12.01 17.04 3.31
CA LEU A 520 -12.47 16.93 4.69
C LEU A 520 -13.18 18.20 5.15
N VAL A 521 -12.59 19.36 4.92
CA VAL A 521 -13.14 20.65 5.38
C VAL A 521 -14.33 21.08 4.51
N LEU A 522 -14.13 21.18 3.19
CA LEU A 522 -15.17 21.69 2.29
C LEU A 522 -16.33 20.70 2.14
N GLY A 523 -16.04 19.40 2.04
CA GLY A 523 -17.04 18.35 1.98
C GLY A 523 -17.83 18.23 3.29
N GLY A 524 -17.16 18.37 4.44
CA GLY A 524 -17.81 18.42 5.75
C GLY A 524 -18.74 19.63 5.90
N LEU A 525 -18.26 20.82 5.51
CA LEU A 525 -19.10 22.03 5.51
C LEU A 525 -20.26 21.90 4.54
N LEU A 526 -20.04 21.39 3.34
CA LEU A 526 -21.10 21.16 2.35
C LEU A 526 -22.18 20.22 2.91
N LEU A 527 -21.76 19.13 3.55
CA LEU A 527 -22.68 18.20 4.21
C LEU A 527 -23.51 18.91 5.29
N ILE A 528 -22.87 19.65 6.19
CA ILE A 528 -23.53 20.38 7.29
C ILE A 528 -24.56 21.37 6.72
N PHE A 529 -24.17 22.22 5.78
CA PHE A 529 -25.07 23.23 5.22
C PHE A 529 -26.18 22.61 4.36
N THR A 530 -25.93 21.48 3.71
CA THR A 530 -26.99 20.74 3.01
C THR A 530 -28.01 20.19 4.01
N PHE A 531 -27.57 19.64 5.16
CA PHE A 531 -28.49 19.23 6.22
C PHE A 531 -29.26 20.42 6.80
N ILE A 532 -28.60 21.54 7.11
CA ILE A 532 -29.26 22.76 7.59
C ILE A 532 -30.32 23.22 6.61
N ALA A 533 -30.04 23.21 5.30
CA ALA A 533 -31.00 23.59 4.27
C ALA A 533 -32.24 22.68 4.21
N GLN A 534 -32.06 21.36 4.45
CA GLN A 534 -33.15 20.37 4.52
C GLN A 534 -34.13 20.63 5.67
N PHE A 535 -33.64 21.20 6.78
CA PHE A 535 -34.45 21.46 7.99
C PHE A 535 -34.98 22.88 8.10
N GLN A 536 -34.67 23.78 7.15
CA GLN A 536 -35.21 25.12 7.14
C GLN A 536 -36.68 25.13 6.60
N PHE A 537 -37.61 25.71 7.39
CA PHE A 537 -39.02 25.88 7.02
C PHE A 537 -39.22 26.75 5.76
N ARG A 538 -38.28 27.62 5.45
CA ARG A 538 -38.20 28.43 4.24
C ARG A 538 -36.77 28.39 3.70
N GLU A 539 -36.61 28.09 2.42
CA GLU A 539 -35.32 28.17 1.74
C GLU A 539 -34.76 29.60 1.84
N LYS A 540 -33.70 29.77 2.63
CA LYS A 540 -33.02 31.06 2.71
C LYS A 540 -32.05 31.18 1.54
N ARG A 541 -32.08 32.29 0.82
CA ARG A 541 -31.19 32.52 -0.34
C ARG A 541 -29.71 32.32 0.01
N TRP A 542 -29.29 32.79 1.19
CA TRP A 542 -27.92 32.70 1.61
C TRP A 542 -27.41 31.23 1.81
N THR A 543 -28.24 30.33 2.33
CA THR A 543 -27.86 28.90 2.49
C THR A 543 -27.69 28.24 1.13
N LYS A 544 -28.60 28.55 0.18
CA LYS A 544 -28.48 28.05 -1.19
C LYS A 544 -27.20 28.56 -1.88
N THR A 545 -26.94 29.86 -1.76
CA THR A 545 -25.71 30.47 -2.31
C THR A 545 -24.46 29.83 -1.70
N LEU A 546 -24.43 29.62 -0.38
CA LEU A 546 -23.30 29.00 0.31
C LEU A 546 -23.06 27.56 -0.14
N ILE A 547 -24.13 26.75 -0.29
CA ILE A 547 -24.03 25.38 -0.81
C ILE A 547 -23.45 25.39 -2.23
N TRP A 548 -23.86 26.31 -3.11
CA TRP A 548 -23.27 26.45 -4.44
C TRP A 548 -21.81 26.84 -4.40
N ILE A 549 -21.40 27.77 -3.54
CA ILE A 549 -20.00 28.17 -3.36
C ILE A 549 -19.17 26.99 -2.88
N LEU A 550 -19.61 26.28 -1.84
CA LEU A 550 -18.92 25.10 -1.33
C LEU A 550 -18.83 23.99 -2.38
N GLY A 551 -19.90 23.77 -3.16
CA GLY A 551 -19.87 22.82 -4.27
C GLY A 551 -18.84 23.17 -5.34
N ILE A 552 -18.73 24.45 -5.71
CA ILE A 552 -17.71 24.93 -6.66
C ILE A 552 -16.30 24.72 -6.07
N LEU A 553 -16.10 25.03 -4.78
CA LEU A 553 -14.81 24.81 -4.12
C LEU A 553 -14.42 23.32 -4.07
N VAL A 554 -15.38 22.43 -3.79
CA VAL A 554 -15.14 20.97 -3.87
C VAL A 554 -14.79 20.56 -5.30
N LEU A 555 -15.43 21.13 -6.32
CA LEU A 555 -15.11 20.89 -7.73
C LEU A 555 -13.69 21.38 -8.09
N ILE A 556 -13.23 22.49 -7.54
CA ILE A 556 -11.85 22.96 -7.71
C ILE A 556 -10.86 21.94 -7.10
N VAL A 557 -11.13 21.46 -5.89
CA VAL A 557 -10.30 20.41 -5.26
C VAL A 557 -10.31 19.12 -6.09
N PHE A 558 -11.44 18.77 -6.67
CA PHE A 558 -11.56 17.62 -7.57
C PHE A 558 -10.66 17.73 -8.82
N HIS A 559 -10.65 18.89 -9.47
CA HIS A 559 -9.77 19.13 -10.62
C HIS A 559 -8.30 19.19 -10.23
N TYR A 560 -8.00 19.75 -9.04
CA TYR A 560 -6.64 19.73 -8.49
C TYR A 560 -6.16 18.30 -8.17
N HIS A 561 -7.06 17.44 -7.68
CA HIS A 561 -6.79 16.01 -7.49
C HIS A 561 -6.49 15.31 -8.83
N MET A 562 -7.31 15.55 -9.84
CA MET A 562 -7.09 15.03 -11.21
C MET A 562 -5.74 15.51 -11.78
N TYR A 563 -5.40 16.78 -11.58
CA TYR A 563 -4.10 17.32 -11.98
C TYR A 563 -2.94 16.58 -11.29
N GLY A 564 -3.05 16.31 -9.98
CA GLY A 564 -2.05 15.54 -9.23
C GLY A 564 -1.86 14.11 -9.77
N MET A 565 -2.94 13.42 -10.13
CA MET A 565 -2.87 12.10 -10.78
C MET A 565 -2.25 12.19 -12.17
N GLY A 566 -2.58 13.21 -12.96
CA GLY A 566 -1.98 13.47 -14.27
C GLY A 566 -0.48 13.73 -14.19
N MET A 567 -0.05 14.55 -13.22
CA MET A 567 1.37 14.78 -12.94
C MET A 567 2.09 13.48 -12.58
N ARG A 568 1.48 12.66 -11.71
CA ARG A 568 2.05 11.38 -11.32
C ARG A 568 2.17 10.41 -12.49
N TRP A 569 1.18 10.38 -13.38
CA TRP A 569 1.23 9.62 -14.63
C TRP A 569 2.39 10.10 -15.53
N TYR A 570 2.49 11.40 -15.75
CA TYR A 570 3.55 11.97 -16.57
C TYR A 570 4.95 11.66 -16.02
N ILE A 571 5.15 11.81 -14.71
CA ILE A 571 6.41 11.56 -14.02
C ILE A 571 6.75 10.06 -14.03
N GLY A 572 5.79 9.20 -13.69
CA GLY A 572 5.99 7.76 -13.59
C GLY A 572 6.08 7.03 -14.92
N GLY A 573 5.48 7.59 -15.99
CA GLY A 573 5.38 6.94 -17.31
C GLY A 573 4.35 5.81 -17.38
N TYR A 574 3.62 5.53 -16.29
CA TYR A 574 2.55 4.52 -16.21
C TYR A 574 1.33 5.07 -15.48
N ALA A 575 0.19 4.43 -15.72
CA ALA A 575 -1.07 4.87 -15.14
C ALA A 575 -1.05 4.77 -13.60
N PRO A 576 -1.58 5.79 -12.87
CA PRO A 576 -1.43 5.92 -11.42
C PRO A 576 -2.41 5.03 -10.63
N TRP A 577 -2.41 3.72 -10.89
CA TRP A 577 -3.16 2.69 -10.16
C TRP A 577 -2.37 1.38 -9.99
N SER A 578 -1.05 1.46 -10.10
CA SER A 578 -0.16 0.29 -10.09
C SER A 578 0.16 -0.24 -8.69
N ASN A 579 -0.11 0.51 -7.65
CA ASN A 579 0.12 0.10 -6.26
C ASN A 579 -1.04 0.50 -5.36
N SER A 580 -1.07 -0.05 -4.13
CA SER A 580 -2.16 0.17 -3.17
C SER A 580 -2.40 1.65 -2.85
N TYR A 581 -1.36 2.47 -2.75
CA TYR A 581 -1.49 3.90 -2.50
C TYR A 581 -2.16 4.61 -3.68
N GLU A 582 -1.70 4.35 -4.89
CA GLU A 582 -2.27 4.93 -6.12
C GLU A 582 -3.72 4.51 -6.32
N THR A 583 -4.02 3.22 -6.09
CA THR A 583 -5.39 2.70 -6.13
C THR A 583 -6.31 3.44 -5.15
N MET A 584 -5.87 3.67 -3.91
CA MET A 584 -6.66 4.41 -2.92
C MET A 584 -6.90 5.87 -3.32
N VAL A 585 -5.89 6.53 -3.88
CA VAL A 585 -6.01 7.90 -4.42
C VAL A 585 -7.01 7.94 -5.58
N TYR A 586 -6.90 7.00 -6.52
CA TYR A 586 -7.82 6.88 -7.65
C TYR A 586 -9.26 6.59 -7.22
N VAL A 587 -9.47 5.66 -6.27
CA VAL A 587 -10.81 5.34 -5.72
C VAL A 587 -11.41 6.55 -5.02
N ALA A 588 -10.62 7.31 -4.26
CA ALA A 588 -11.09 8.54 -3.62
C ALA A 588 -11.57 9.57 -4.66
N TRP A 589 -10.82 9.78 -5.74
CA TRP A 589 -11.19 10.65 -6.85
C TRP A 589 -12.49 10.17 -7.55
N ALA A 590 -12.55 8.87 -7.89
CA ALA A 590 -13.72 8.27 -8.54
C ALA A 590 -14.99 8.35 -7.67
N THR A 591 -14.86 8.24 -6.35
CA THR A 591 -15.98 8.39 -5.40
C THR A 591 -16.56 9.80 -5.44
N VAL A 592 -15.71 10.83 -5.55
CA VAL A 592 -16.18 12.23 -5.68
C VAL A 592 -16.85 12.45 -7.05
N LEU A 593 -16.34 11.82 -8.13
CA LEU A 593 -16.94 11.88 -9.46
C LEU A 593 -18.34 11.26 -9.51
N ALA A 594 -18.57 10.17 -8.77
CA ALA A 594 -19.84 9.44 -8.76
C ALA A 594 -20.96 10.14 -7.99
N ARG A 595 -20.69 11.21 -7.27
CA ARG A 595 -21.64 12.00 -6.48
C ARG A 595 -22.07 13.28 -7.16
#